data_b82ad83d17a0b6cd6210bee5f22c7409
#
_entry.id   b82ad83d17a0b6cd6210bee5f22c7409
#
_cell.length_a   1.000
_cell.length_b   1.000
_cell.length_c   1.000
_cell.angle_alpha   90.00
_cell.angle_beta   90.00
_cell.angle_gamma   90.00
#
_symmetry.space_group_name_H-M   'P 1'
#
loop_
_entity.id
_entity.type
_entity.pdbx_description
1 polymer ?
#
loop_
_entity_poly.entity_id
_entity_poly.type
_entity_poly.pdbx_seq_one_letter_code
_entity_poly.pdbx_strand_id
1 'polypeptide(L)'
;MFSIRYIEKSSDTPNGQIFAEIFDEASWIYKETDFPFVFEIWNDGFLKWSCDLNPNTWTSWHCLENNNLEAFIKDKNNNIISHFKLDTWVNRNSTEQFFDTWIMKNPNSNGIVIGTHDGTHGEWVKHVKNKQTNVILVEGSKKQFNELVSNYSNLNNVKFRNEIITGDGRETEFFEFGLGQANTVDKSHFQKHVLENDDLQIINTKSISINDLITQENLQNNLDWLHLDTEAIDDEIIMGLNFSLIKKPKLIVFETINFSVERTGDSTRINKLFDWLKSKNYKIKYDYWNSFAYLS
;
A
#
# COMPACT_ATOMS: atom_id res chain seq x y z
N MET A 1 14.02 9.79 -6.25
CA MET A 1 14.13 8.31 -6.19
C MET A 1 13.48 7.73 -7.44
N PHE A 2 14.01 6.66 -7.99
CA PHE A 2 13.44 6.01 -9.18
C PHE A 2 12.67 4.78 -8.73
N SER A 3 11.50 4.54 -9.31
CA SER A 3 10.78 3.29 -9.18
C SER A 3 10.65 2.62 -10.55
N ILE A 4 10.94 1.35 -10.60
CA ILE A 4 10.67 0.51 -11.77
C ILE A 4 9.81 -0.65 -11.29
N ARG A 5 8.70 -0.87 -11.95
CA ARG A 5 7.74 -1.95 -11.64
C ARG A 5 7.51 -2.81 -12.87
N TYR A 6 7.39 -4.09 -12.65
CA TYR A 6 6.92 -5.03 -13.66
C TYR A 6 5.54 -5.55 -13.25
N ILE A 7 4.57 -5.47 -14.15
CA ILE A 7 3.25 -6.07 -13.99
C ILE A 7 3.21 -7.32 -14.85
N GLU A 8 2.98 -8.46 -14.21
CA GLU A 8 2.86 -9.74 -14.89
C GLU A 8 1.70 -9.78 -15.90
N LYS A 9 1.78 -10.78 -16.77
CA LYS A 9 0.68 -11.09 -17.68
C LYS A 9 -0.61 -11.35 -16.90
N SER A 10 -1.65 -10.62 -17.25
CA SER A 10 -3.01 -10.82 -16.76
C SER A 10 -3.99 -10.79 -17.93
N SER A 11 -5.29 -10.99 -17.67
CA SER A 11 -6.33 -10.77 -18.68
C SER A 11 -6.24 -9.34 -19.26
N ASP A 12 -5.89 -8.37 -18.44
CA ASP A 12 -5.86 -6.95 -18.78
C ASP A 12 -4.50 -6.50 -19.35
N THR A 13 -3.43 -7.25 -19.03
CA THR A 13 -2.06 -7.00 -19.52
C THR A 13 -1.44 -8.26 -20.08
N PRO A 14 -1.89 -8.75 -21.26
CA PRO A 14 -1.51 -10.08 -21.76
C PRO A 14 -0.01 -10.23 -22.07
N ASN A 15 0.73 -9.15 -22.18
CA ASN A 15 2.15 -9.15 -22.53
C ASN A 15 3.09 -8.77 -21.37
N GLY A 16 2.55 -8.53 -20.16
CA GLY A 16 3.30 -7.90 -19.08
C GLY A 16 3.66 -6.44 -19.38
N GLN A 17 3.91 -5.65 -18.35
CA GLN A 17 4.20 -4.23 -18.50
C GLN A 17 5.25 -3.77 -17.51
N ILE A 18 6.25 -3.02 -17.98
CA ILE A 18 7.25 -2.37 -17.13
C ILE A 18 6.88 -0.91 -17.02
N PHE A 19 6.79 -0.40 -15.79
CA PHE A 19 6.60 1.01 -15.49
C PHE A 19 7.88 1.58 -14.91
N ALA A 20 8.25 2.77 -15.34
CA ALA A 20 9.29 3.57 -14.72
C ALA A 20 8.74 4.94 -14.36
N GLU A 21 9.10 5.41 -13.17
CA GLU A 21 8.65 6.68 -12.61
C GLU A 21 9.78 7.36 -11.85
N ILE A 22 9.86 8.68 -11.95
CA ILE A 22 10.72 9.52 -11.12
C ILE A 22 9.83 10.24 -10.12
N PHE A 23 10.03 9.96 -8.83
CA PHE A 23 9.28 10.63 -7.78
C PHE A 23 9.77 12.07 -7.56
N ASP A 24 8.89 12.91 -7.05
CA ASP A 24 9.14 14.32 -6.70
C ASP A 24 10.35 14.50 -5.78
N GLU A 25 10.63 13.53 -4.91
CA GLU A 25 11.83 13.51 -4.08
C GLU A 25 13.14 13.53 -4.89
N ALA A 26 13.09 13.17 -6.16
CA ALA A 26 14.23 13.30 -7.04
C ALA A 26 14.61 14.78 -7.25
N SER A 27 13.65 15.69 -7.22
CA SER A 27 13.89 17.14 -7.32
C SER A 27 14.70 17.70 -6.13
N TRP A 28 14.73 17.02 -4.99
CA TRP A 28 15.55 17.42 -3.83
C TRP A 28 17.00 16.95 -3.95
N ILE A 29 17.25 15.92 -4.76
CA ILE A 29 18.56 15.31 -4.96
C ILE A 29 19.19 15.80 -6.27
N TYR A 30 18.37 16.01 -7.30
CA TYR A 30 18.79 16.39 -8.64
C TYR A 30 18.31 17.81 -8.99
N LYS A 31 19.15 18.57 -9.66
CA LYS A 31 18.78 19.90 -10.16
C LYS A 31 17.92 19.76 -11.42
N GLU A 32 17.09 20.76 -11.70
CA GLU A 32 16.29 20.82 -12.93
C GLU A 32 17.14 20.62 -14.21
N THR A 33 18.40 21.05 -14.17
CA THR A 33 19.37 20.88 -15.26
C THR A 33 19.86 19.45 -15.45
N ASP A 34 19.60 18.55 -14.52
CA ASP A 34 20.02 17.15 -14.60
C ASP A 34 19.04 16.29 -15.42
N PHE A 35 17.85 16.83 -15.69
CA PHE A 35 16.79 16.17 -16.45
C PHE A 35 16.85 16.55 -17.95
N PRO A 36 16.24 15.72 -18.82
CA PRO A 36 15.66 14.42 -18.53
C PRO A 36 16.71 13.37 -18.23
N PHE A 37 16.32 12.33 -17.47
CA PHE A 37 17.05 11.07 -17.44
C PHE A 37 16.58 10.20 -18.59
N VAL A 38 17.45 9.30 -19.06
CA VAL A 38 17.10 8.31 -20.07
C VAL A 38 16.79 6.99 -19.40
N PHE A 39 15.60 6.47 -19.63
CA PHE A 39 15.20 5.13 -19.23
C PHE A 39 15.33 4.18 -20.41
N GLU A 40 16.05 3.08 -20.21
CA GLU A 40 16.28 2.07 -21.25
C GLU A 40 15.85 0.69 -20.76
N ILE A 41 15.25 -0.08 -21.66
CA ILE A 41 14.98 -1.51 -21.48
C ILE A 41 15.83 -2.30 -22.44
N TRP A 42 16.56 -3.25 -21.91
CA TRP A 42 17.45 -4.15 -22.63
C TRP A 42 16.98 -5.60 -22.47
N ASN A 43 17.09 -6.41 -23.51
CA ASN A 43 16.85 -7.83 -23.47
C ASN A 43 18.01 -8.55 -24.15
N ASP A 44 18.64 -9.51 -23.44
CA ASP A 44 19.80 -10.28 -23.91
C ASP A 44 20.92 -9.40 -24.46
N GLY A 45 21.18 -8.24 -23.81
CA GLY A 45 22.21 -7.28 -24.21
C GLY A 45 21.84 -6.38 -25.39
N PHE A 46 20.60 -6.41 -25.88
CA PHE A 46 20.10 -5.54 -26.94
C PHE A 46 19.11 -4.52 -26.42
N LEU A 47 19.30 -3.26 -26.78
CA LEU A 47 18.34 -2.19 -26.47
C LEU A 47 17.02 -2.48 -27.19
N LYS A 48 15.94 -2.57 -26.42
CA LYS A 48 14.58 -2.79 -26.94
C LYS A 48 13.76 -1.52 -26.94
N TRP A 49 13.98 -0.66 -25.96
CA TRP A 49 13.22 0.57 -25.84
C TRP A 49 13.96 1.62 -25.01
N SER A 50 13.73 2.88 -25.32
CA SER A 50 14.31 4.02 -24.61
C SER A 50 13.35 5.20 -24.62
N CYS A 51 13.29 5.95 -23.54
CA CYS A 51 12.55 7.22 -23.45
C CYS A 51 13.18 8.18 -22.46
N ASP A 52 12.81 9.45 -22.56
CA ASP A 52 13.15 10.46 -21.58
C ASP A 52 12.22 10.37 -20.37
N LEU A 53 12.79 10.41 -19.17
CA LEU A 53 12.08 10.51 -17.91
C LEU A 53 12.29 11.88 -17.28
N ASN A 54 11.19 12.60 -17.08
CA ASN A 54 11.17 13.86 -16.36
C ASN A 54 10.55 13.67 -14.97
N PRO A 55 10.78 14.60 -14.03
CA PRO A 55 10.08 14.60 -12.73
C PRO A 55 8.57 14.54 -12.94
N ASN A 56 7.89 13.75 -12.11
CA ASN A 56 6.44 13.57 -12.14
C ASN A 56 5.90 12.99 -13.47
N THR A 57 6.75 12.35 -14.27
CA THR A 57 6.32 11.59 -15.43
C THR A 57 6.51 10.11 -15.18
N TRP A 58 5.59 9.34 -15.72
CA TRP A 58 5.69 7.89 -15.78
C TRP A 58 5.76 7.45 -17.23
N THR A 59 6.36 6.30 -17.43
CA THR A 59 6.39 5.65 -18.75
C THR A 59 6.16 4.16 -18.56
N SER A 60 5.68 3.51 -19.60
CA SER A 60 5.45 2.08 -19.59
C SER A 60 5.85 1.43 -20.91
N TRP A 61 6.30 0.19 -20.83
CA TRP A 61 6.64 -0.62 -21.98
C TRP A 61 6.06 -2.03 -21.84
N HIS A 62 5.47 -2.57 -22.90
CA HIS A 62 4.89 -3.90 -22.93
C HIS A 62 5.97 -4.94 -23.30
N CYS A 63 6.19 -5.89 -22.40
CA CYS A 63 7.13 -6.99 -22.60
C CYS A 63 6.44 -8.15 -23.29
N LEU A 64 7.04 -8.65 -24.37
CA LEU A 64 6.59 -9.86 -25.04
C LEU A 64 7.18 -11.13 -24.44
N GLU A 65 8.40 -11.06 -23.87
CA GLU A 65 9.14 -12.17 -23.29
C GLU A 65 9.94 -11.73 -22.06
N ASN A 66 10.12 -12.62 -21.09
CA ASN A 66 10.65 -12.33 -19.76
C ASN A 66 12.09 -12.82 -19.51
N ASN A 67 12.85 -13.15 -20.52
CA ASN A 67 14.19 -13.71 -20.34
C ASN A 67 15.24 -12.61 -20.40
N ASN A 68 16.08 -12.50 -19.36
CA ASN A 68 17.22 -11.58 -19.28
C ASN A 68 16.91 -10.10 -19.57
N LEU A 69 15.80 -9.60 -19.04
CA LEU A 69 15.48 -8.18 -19.12
C LEU A 69 16.32 -7.38 -18.13
N GLU A 70 16.87 -6.27 -18.59
CA GLU A 70 17.59 -5.29 -17.79
C GLU A 70 17.01 -3.91 -18.03
N ALA A 71 16.89 -3.11 -16.97
CA ALA A 71 16.46 -1.72 -17.05
C ALA A 71 17.57 -0.80 -16.54
N PHE A 72 17.83 0.27 -17.25
CA PHE A 72 18.84 1.27 -16.91
C PHE A 72 18.20 2.65 -16.82
N ILE A 73 18.63 3.42 -15.83
CA ILE A 73 18.40 4.86 -15.79
C ILE A 73 19.74 5.54 -15.95
N LYS A 74 19.85 6.43 -16.92
CA LYS A 74 21.06 7.14 -17.27
C LYS A 74 20.86 8.65 -17.18
N ASP A 75 21.93 9.36 -16.84
CA ASP A 75 21.96 10.82 -16.95
C ASP A 75 22.18 11.29 -18.41
N LYS A 76 22.10 12.59 -18.63
CA LYS A 76 22.34 13.22 -19.95
C LYS A 76 23.74 12.99 -20.52
N ASN A 77 24.71 12.55 -19.72
CA ASN A 77 26.04 12.19 -20.12
C ASN A 77 26.20 10.69 -20.37
N ASN A 78 25.08 9.96 -20.37
CA ASN A 78 25.03 8.51 -20.55
C ASN A 78 25.65 7.69 -19.39
N ASN A 79 25.86 8.31 -18.21
CA ASN A 79 26.28 7.59 -17.01
C ASN A 79 25.09 6.83 -16.41
N ILE A 80 25.33 5.59 -16.04
CA ILE A 80 24.30 4.76 -15.37
C ILE A 80 24.12 5.28 -13.95
N ILE A 81 22.92 5.78 -13.67
CA ILE A 81 22.48 6.21 -12.34
C ILE A 81 21.89 5.02 -11.57
N SER A 82 21.18 4.15 -12.28
CA SER A 82 20.54 2.98 -11.69
C SER A 82 20.47 1.84 -12.71
N HIS A 83 20.61 0.61 -12.22
CA HIS A 83 20.53 -0.61 -13.02
C HIS A 83 19.72 -1.66 -12.29
N PHE A 84 18.81 -2.31 -13.01
CA PHE A 84 17.90 -3.32 -12.48
C PHE A 84 17.93 -4.54 -13.38
N LYS A 85 18.18 -5.73 -12.81
CA LYS A 85 17.97 -7.00 -13.51
C LYS A 85 16.54 -7.45 -13.27
N LEU A 86 15.83 -7.76 -14.34
CA LEU A 86 14.41 -8.11 -14.33
C LEU A 86 14.16 -9.63 -14.39
N ASP A 87 15.20 -10.43 -14.46
CA ASP A 87 15.17 -11.90 -14.48
C ASP A 87 14.73 -12.55 -13.15
N THR A 88 14.88 -11.80 -12.05
CA THR A 88 14.48 -12.21 -10.70
C THR A 88 13.21 -11.51 -10.20
N TRP A 89 12.56 -10.76 -11.05
CA TRP A 89 11.36 -10.03 -10.71
C TRP A 89 10.13 -10.93 -10.71
N VAL A 90 9.95 -11.63 -9.63
CA VAL A 90 8.62 -11.99 -9.18
C VAL A 90 7.93 -10.68 -8.82
N ASN A 91 6.74 -10.50 -9.32
CA ASN A 91 5.83 -9.37 -9.14
C ASN A 91 5.76 -8.93 -7.66
N ARG A 92 6.68 -8.07 -7.24
CA ARG A 92 6.69 -7.53 -5.89
C ARG A 92 6.79 -6.02 -6.00
N ASN A 93 5.72 -5.35 -5.60
CA ASN A 93 5.83 -3.92 -5.39
C ASN A 93 6.88 -3.64 -4.29
N SER A 94 7.43 -2.46 -4.24
CA SER A 94 8.50 -2.13 -3.29
C SER A 94 8.02 -2.25 -1.83
N THR A 95 6.73 -2.09 -1.60
CA THR A 95 6.06 -2.22 -0.31
C THR A 95 6.03 -3.68 0.14
N GLU A 96 5.64 -4.60 -0.74
CA GLU A 96 5.64 -6.03 -0.43
C GLU A 96 7.04 -6.54 -0.06
N GLN A 97 8.07 -6.20 -0.83
CA GLN A 97 9.45 -6.58 -0.52
C GLN A 97 9.94 -6.03 0.82
N PHE A 98 9.57 -4.79 1.13
CA PHE A 98 9.93 -4.19 2.41
C PHE A 98 9.21 -4.89 3.55
N PHE A 99 7.90 -5.12 3.41
CA PHE A 99 7.10 -5.81 4.42
C PHE A 99 7.64 -7.21 4.69
N ASP A 100 7.94 -7.97 3.65
CA ASP A 100 8.58 -9.29 3.74
C ASP A 100 9.86 -9.26 4.56
N THR A 101 10.78 -8.36 4.16
CA THR A 101 12.07 -8.23 4.83
C THR A 101 11.89 -7.82 6.29
N TRP A 102 10.92 -6.95 6.56
CA TRP A 102 10.64 -6.47 7.91
C TRP A 102 10.10 -7.61 8.79
N ILE A 103 9.10 -8.38 8.33
CA ILE A 103 8.55 -9.53 9.07
C ILE A 103 9.62 -10.59 9.32
N MET A 104 10.45 -10.91 8.33
CA MET A 104 11.54 -11.87 8.48
C MET A 104 12.55 -11.46 9.56
N LYS A 105 12.78 -10.15 9.73
CA LYS A 105 13.66 -9.61 10.78
C LYS A 105 12.95 -9.47 12.14
N ASN A 106 11.63 -9.48 12.17
CA ASN A 106 10.81 -9.33 13.36
C ASN A 106 9.82 -10.50 13.51
N PRO A 107 10.29 -11.75 13.62
CA PRO A 107 9.40 -12.90 13.74
C PRO A 107 8.60 -12.82 15.05
N ASN A 108 7.38 -13.36 15.02
CA ASN A 108 6.42 -13.33 16.13
C ASN A 108 5.97 -11.91 16.53
N SER A 109 6.16 -10.92 15.66
CA SER A 109 5.63 -9.57 15.86
C SER A 109 4.10 -9.58 15.92
N ASN A 110 3.53 -8.59 16.61
CA ASN A 110 2.08 -8.42 16.70
C ASN A 110 1.62 -7.33 15.74
N GLY A 111 0.63 -7.65 14.92
CA GLY A 111 0.08 -6.75 13.94
C GLY A 111 -1.43 -6.59 14.00
N ILE A 112 -1.91 -5.53 13.40
CA ILE A 112 -3.33 -5.32 13.08
C ILE A 112 -3.43 -5.04 11.58
N VAL A 113 -4.37 -5.70 10.92
CA VAL A 113 -4.76 -5.41 9.54
C VAL A 113 -6.19 -4.93 9.52
N ILE A 114 -6.44 -3.76 8.95
CA ILE A 114 -7.77 -3.15 8.84
C ILE A 114 -8.13 -3.04 7.37
N GLY A 115 -9.33 -3.49 6.99
CA GLY A 115 -9.77 -3.63 5.61
C GLY A 115 -9.23 -4.91 4.98
N THR A 116 -9.49 -6.04 5.63
CA THR A 116 -8.92 -7.33 5.21
C THR A 116 -9.68 -8.00 4.08
N HIS A 117 -10.89 -7.52 3.76
CA HIS A 117 -11.79 -8.19 2.84
C HIS A 117 -11.96 -9.67 3.24
N ASP A 118 -11.93 -10.61 2.31
CA ASP A 118 -11.99 -12.06 2.55
C ASP A 118 -10.64 -12.69 2.98
N GLY A 119 -9.59 -11.90 3.06
CA GLY A 119 -8.24 -12.34 3.45
C GLY A 119 -7.47 -13.08 2.37
N THR A 120 -7.86 -12.99 1.11
CA THR A 120 -7.12 -13.67 0.01
C THR A 120 -6.03 -12.81 -0.61
N HIS A 121 -6.07 -11.50 -0.38
CA HIS A 121 -5.16 -10.52 -0.96
C HIS A 121 -4.41 -9.72 0.13
N GLY A 122 -3.32 -9.09 -0.25
CA GLY A 122 -2.49 -8.25 0.62
C GLY A 122 -1.12 -8.87 0.96
N GLU A 123 -0.15 -8.01 1.22
CA GLU A 123 1.24 -8.36 1.48
C GLU A 123 1.41 -9.20 2.74
N TRP A 124 0.48 -9.09 3.68
CA TRP A 124 0.48 -9.76 4.98
C TRP A 124 0.04 -11.24 4.90
N VAL A 125 -0.74 -11.62 3.89
CA VAL A 125 -1.43 -12.93 3.79
C VAL A 125 -0.48 -14.11 4.01
N LYS A 126 0.63 -14.16 3.27
CA LYS A 126 1.58 -15.27 3.36
C LYS A 126 2.24 -15.38 4.74
N HIS A 127 2.53 -14.26 5.39
CA HIS A 127 3.18 -14.24 6.69
C HIS A 127 2.26 -14.74 7.80
N VAL A 128 0.98 -14.41 7.70
CA VAL A 128 -0.05 -14.91 8.63
C VAL A 128 -0.27 -16.40 8.42
N LYS A 129 -0.44 -16.86 7.17
CA LYS A 129 -0.60 -18.29 6.84
C LYS A 129 0.60 -19.13 7.25
N ASN A 130 1.81 -18.59 7.14
CA ASN A 130 3.05 -19.24 7.56
C ASN A 130 3.35 -19.07 9.07
N LYS A 131 2.44 -18.48 9.85
CA LYS A 131 2.57 -18.24 11.31
C LYS A 131 3.84 -17.47 11.71
N GLN A 132 4.28 -16.56 10.84
CA GLN A 132 5.45 -15.74 11.10
C GLN A 132 5.15 -14.53 11.99
N THR A 133 3.87 -14.20 12.18
CA THR A 133 3.38 -13.08 12.96
C THR A 133 2.06 -13.43 13.65
N ASN A 134 1.75 -12.74 14.76
CA ASN A 134 0.42 -12.76 15.37
C ASN A 134 -0.38 -11.58 14.84
N VAL A 135 -1.64 -11.76 14.50
CA VAL A 135 -2.39 -10.71 13.85
C VAL A 135 -3.85 -10.64 14.31
N ILE A 136 -4.38 -9.42 14.34
CA ILE A 136 -5.79 -9.14 14.43
C ILE A 136 -6.26 -8.70 13.06
N LEU A 137 -7.17 -9.45 12.47
CA LEU A 137 -7.79 -9.17 11.18
C LEU A 137 -9.14 -8.49 11.41
N VAL A 138 -9.30 -7.29 10.83
CA VAL A 138 -10.46 -6.44 11.01
C VAL A 138 -11.14 -6.19 9.67
N GLU A 139 -12.43 -6.54 9.61
CA GLU A 139 -13.27 -6.34 8.43
C GLU A 139 -14.64 -5.77 8.82
N GLY A 140 -15.05 -4.68 8.17
CA GLY A 140 -16.31 -4.00 8.43
C GLY A 140 -17.52 -4.73 7.84
N SER A 141 -17.40 -5.21 6.60
CA SER A 141 -18.45 -5.95 5.91
C SER A 141 -18.71 -7.29 6.57
N LYS A 142 -19.95 -7.54 6.99
CA LYS A 142 -20.33 -8.83 7.60
C LYS A 142 -20.14 -9.99 6.64
N LYS A 143 -20.42 -9.78 5.37
CA LYS A 143 -20.26 -10.80 4.32
C LYS A 143 -18.79 -11.20 4.19
N GLN A 144 -17.92 -10.22 3.95
CA GLN A 144 -16.48 -10.44 3.77
C GLN A 144 -15.84 -10.99 5.05
N PHE A 145 -16.26 -10.51 6.22
CA PHE A 145 -15.82 -11.04 7.50
C PHE A 145 -16.10 -12.53 7.67
N ASN A 146 -17.27 -13.02 7.25
CA ASN A 146 -17.58 -14.45 7.35
C ASN A 146 -16.67 -15.30 6.44
N GLU A 147 -16.34 -14.80 5.26
CA GLU A 147 -15.39 -15.43 4.34
C GLU A 147 -13.97 -15.41 4.93
N LEU A 148 -13.53 -14.27 5.47
CA LEU A 148 -12.27 -14.12 6.19
C LEU A 148 -12.11 -15.16 7.30
N VAL A 149 -13.12 -15.28 8.19
CA VAL A 149 -13.11 -16.27 9.27
C VAL A 149 -13.00 -17.69 8.71
N SER A 150 -13.74 -18.00 7.65
CA SER A 150 -13.67 -19.32 7.00
C SER A 150 -12.26 -19.62 6.50
N ASN A 151 -11.58 -18.63 5.91
CA ASN A 151 -10.24 -18.78 5.33
C ASN A 151 -9.11 -18.94 6.37
N TYR A 152 -9.32 -18.49 7.61
CA TYR A 152 -8.26 -18.42 8.63
C TYR A 152 -8.61 -19.10 9.96
N SER A 153 -9.80 -19.68 10.13
CA SER A 153 -10.27 -20.27 11.40
C SER A 153 -9.39 -21.40 11.95
N ASN A 154 -8.59 -22.04 11.11
CA ASN A 154 -7.66 -23.10 11.49
C ASN A 154 -6.30 -22.57 12.02
N LEU A 155 -6.10 -21.26 12.04
CA LEU A 155 -4.85 -20.64 12.49
C LEU A 155 -4.98 -20.13 13.92
N ASN A 156 -4.00 -20.42 14.75
CA ASN A 156 -3.98 -20.04 16.17
C ASN A 156 -3.26 -18.71 16.44
N ASN A 157 -2.66 -18.12 15.44
CA ASN A 157 -1.99 -16.82 15.47
C ASN A 157 -2.87 -15.68 14.96
N VAL A 158 -4.18 -15.92 14.76
CA VAL A 158 -5.14 -14.95 14.22
C VAL A 158 -6.26 -14.71 15.19
N LYS A 159 -6.62 -13.46 15.39
CA LYS A 159 -7.88 -13.00 16.00
C LYS A 159 -8.69 -12.25 14.96
N PHE A 160 -10.01 -12.20 15.13
CA PHE A 160 -10.94 -11.60 14.19
C PHE A 160 -11.79 -10.53 14.85
N ARG A 161 -12.02 -9.41 14.14
CA ARG A 161 -12.93 -8.35 14.56
C ARG A 161 -13.82 -7.94 13.38
N ASN A 162 -15.15 -8.01 13.57
CA ASN A 162 -16.09 -7.48 12.58
C ASN A 162 -16.52 -6.09 13.04
N GLU A 163 -15.73 -5.10 12.68
CA GLU A 163 -15.90 -3.70 13.11
C GLU A 163 -15.43 -2.73 12.04
N ILE A 164 -16.03 -1.58 12.00
CA ILE A 164 -15.57 -0.45 11.21
C ILE A 164 -14.68 0.40 12.09
N ILE A 165 -13.48 0.72 11.59
CA ILE A 165 -12.48 1.50 12.29
C ILE A 165 -12.43 2.90 11.68
N THR A 166 -12.43 3.91 12.55
CA THR A 166 -12.17 5.32 12.19
C THR A 166 -11.12 5.91 13.12
N GLY A 167 -10.66 7.12 12.86
CA GLY A 167 -9.69 7.78 13.73
C GLY A 167 -10.25 8.07 15.14
N ASP A 168 -11.53 8.37 15.26
CA ASP A 168 -12.20 8.87 16.47
C ASP A 168 -13.35 8.02 17.02
N GLY A 169 -13.79 6.99 16.31
CA GLY A 169 -14.88 6.10 16.74
C GLY A 169 -16.28 6.72 16.61
N ARG A 170 -16.48 7.60 15.65
CA ARG A 170 -17.75 8.28 15.41
C ARG A 170 -18.86 7.35 14.85
N GLU A 171 -20.10 7.79 14.94
CA GLU A 171 -21.18 7.26 14.10
C GLU A 171 -20.89 7.60 12.63
N THR A 172 -21.08 6.64 11.73
CA THR A 172 -20.75 6.79 10.32
C THR A 172 -21.68 6.00 9.41
N GLU A 173 -21.76 6.41 8.16
CA GLU A 173 -22.33 5.62 7.07
C GLU A 173 -21.24 4.70 6.52
N PHE A 174 -21.52 3.42 6.42
CA PHE A 174 -20.66 2.46 5.72
C PHE A 174 -21.29 2.09 4.38
N PHE A 175 -20.56 2.29 3.33
CA PHE A 175 -20.97 2.05 1.96
C PHE A 175 -20.44 0.69 1.53
N GLU A 176 -21.37 -0.26 1.35
CA GLU A 176 -21.05 -1.64 0.98
C GLU A 176 -21.43 -1.89 -0.47
N PHE A 177 -20.49 -2.34 -1.29
CA PHE A 177 -20.69 -2.70 -2.68
C PHE A 177 -20.82 -4.21 -2.83
N GLY A 178 -21.60 -4.67 -3.79
CA GLY A 178 -21.92 -6.09 -3.98
C GLY A 178 -20.71 -7.02 -4.07
N LEU A 179 -19.61 -6.56 -4.71
CA LEU A 179 -18.34 -7.30 -4.80
C LEU A 179 -17.42 -7.10 -3.59
N GLY A 180 -17.70 -6.11 -2.71
CA GLY A 180 -16.95 -5.86 -1.47
C GLY A 180 -15.57 -5.23 -1.63
N GLN A 181 -15.08 -5.01 -2.84
CA GLN A 181 -13.71 -4.56 -3.08
C GLN A 181 -13.47 -3.05 -2.87
N ALA A 182 -14.51 -2.26 -2.72
CA ALA A 182 -14.43 -0.81 -2.54
C ALA A 182 -15.29 -0.33 -1.37
N ASN A 183 -15.50 -1.18 -0.36
CA ASN A 183 -16.28 -0.84 0.81
C ASN A 183 -15.57 0.27 1.61
N THR A 184 -16.28 1.35 1.92
CA THR A 184 -15.68 2.54 2.52
C THR A 184 -16.64 3.29 3.43
N VAL A 185 -16.12 4.16 4.28
CA VAL A 185 -16.87 5.21 4.98
C VAL A 185 -16.71 6.58 4.32
N ASP A 186 -15.87 6.71 3.32
CA ASP A 186 -15.65 7.96 2.58
C ASP A 186 -16.70 8.15 1.48
N LYS A 187 -17.59 9.12 1.69
CA LYS A 187 -18.66 9.43 0.75
C LYS A 187 -18.15 9.88 -0.63
N SER A 188 -17.00 10.52 -0.69
CA SER A 188 -16.43 10.99 -1.96
C SER A 188 -15.83 9.85 -2.76
N HIS A 189 -15.24 8.87 -2.08
CA HIS A 189 -14.77 7.64 -2.69
C HIS A 189 -15.96 6.83 -3.21
N PHE A 190 -16.99 6.66 -2.39
CA PHE A 190 -18.23 6.01 -2.75
C PHE A 190 -18.84 6.57 -4.04
N GLN A 191 -18.96 7.91 -4.17
CA GLN A 191 -19.56 8.55 -5.34
C GLN A 191 -18.85 8.24 -6.66
N LYS A 192 -17.57 7.88 -6.64
CA LYS A 192 -16.82 7.50 -7.84
C LYS A 192 -17.18 6.09 -8.34
N HIS A 193 -17.64 5.22 -7.46
CA HIS A 193 -17.94 3.81 -7.75
C HIS A 193 -19.43 3.49 -7.90
N VAL A 194 -20.32 4.42 -7.56
CA VAL A 194 -21.80 4.24 -7.64
C VAL A 194 -22.29 3.86 -9.02
N LEU A 195 -21.67 4.42 -10.07
CA LEU A 195 -22.13 4.20 -11.45
C LEU A 195 -21.80 2.80 -12.00
N GLU A 196 -20.99 2.04 -11.28
CA GLU A 196 -20.49 0.73 -11.72
C GLU A 196 -21.12 -0.46 -10.96
N ASN A 197 -21.96 -0.17 -9.93
CA ASN A 197 -22.45 -1.21 -9.03
C ASN A 197 -23.95 -1.08 -8.72
N ASP A 198 -24.74 -2.06 -9.15
CA ASP A 198 -26.18 -2.10 -8.91
C ASP A 198 -26.59 -2.57 -7.48
N ASP A 199 -25.67 -3.23 -6.75
CA ASP A 199 -25.92 -3.81 -5.43
C ASP A 199 -25.26 -3.01 -4.30
N LEU A 200 -25.67 -1.76 -4.15
CA LEU A 200 -25.19 -0.88 -3.11
C LEU A 200 -26.04 -0.95 -1.85
N GLN A 201 -25.39 -1.05 -0.69
CA GLN A 201 -26.02 -0.89 0.62
C GLN A 201 -25.36 0.24 1.41
N ILE A 202 -26.18 1.04 2.09
CA ILE A 202 -25.71 2.05 3.03
C ILE A 202 -26.12 1.64 4.42
N ILE A 203 -25.14 1.42 5.29
CA ILE A 203 -25.34 0.94 6.64
C ILE A 203 -24.95 2.05 7.62
N ASN A 204 -25.92 2.59 8.35
CA ASN A 204 -25.64 3.48 9.47
C ASN A 204 -25.14 2.66 10.65
N THR A 205 -23.93 2.93 11.11
CA THR A 205 -23.30 2.15 12.16
C THR A 205 -22.39 2.99 13.03
N LYS A 206 -22.05 2.46 14.19
CA LYS A 206 -21.02 3.04 15.05
C LYS A 206 -19.69 2.37 14.73
N SER A 207 -18.70 3.18 14.41
CA SER A 207 -17.31 2.72 14.33
C SER A 207 -16.68 2.66 15.73
N ILE A 208 -15.52 2.00 15.83
CA ILE A 208 -14.64 2.15 16.99
C ILE A 208 -13.38 2.91 16.60
N SER A 209 -12.76 3.61 17.55
CA SER A 209 -11.49 4.27 17.25
C SER A 209 -10.36 3.26 17.18
N ILE A 210 -9.32 3.57 16.40
CA ILE A 210 -8.11 2.75 16.35
C ILE A 210 -7.49 2.57 17.75
N ASN A 211 -7.56 3.58 18.63
CA ASN A 211 -7.02 3.50 19.99
C ASN A 211 -7.86 2.56 20.87
N ASP A 212 -9.18 2.55 20.70
CA ASP A 212 -10.06 1.63 21.40
C ASP A 212 -9.82 0.18 20.98
N LEU A 213 -9.66 -0.07 19.67
CA LEU A 213 -9.29 -1.39 19.16
C LEU A 213 -7.98 -1.88 19.78
N ILE A 214 -6.93 -1.08 19.74
CA ILE A 214 -5.61 -1.42 20.30
C ILE A 214 -5.73 -1.70 21.82
N THR A 215 -6.54 -0.92 22.52
CA THR A 215 -6.76 -1.08 23.97
C THR A 215 -7.54 -2.34 24.31
N GLN A 216 -8.64 -2.61 23.62
CA GLN A 216 -9.45 -3.80 23.81
C GLN A 216 -8.67 -5.09 23.56
N GLU A 217 -7.71 -5.06 22.64
CA GLU A 217 -6.86 -6.20 22.31
C GLU A 217 -5.59 -6.28 23.18
N ASN A 218 -5.40 -5.38 24.14
CA ASN A 218 -4.23 -5.28 25.02
C ASN A 218 -2.90 -5.11 24.26
N LEU A 219 -2.92 -4.39 23.15
CA LEU A 219 -1.73 -4.16 22.29
C LEU A 219 -1.06 -2.81 22.51
N GLN A 220 -1.42 -2.02 23.52
CA GLN A 220 -0.91 -0.67 23.76
C GLN A 220 0.63 -0.60 23.80
N ASN A 221 1.28 -1.65 24.32
CA ASN A 221 2.73 -1.72 24.45
C ASN A 221 3.41 -2.68 23.46
N ASN A 222 2.62 -3.47 22.74
CA ASN A 222 3.10 -4.62 21.99
C ASN A 222 2.68 -4.62 20.50
N LEU A 223 2.02 -3.58 20.02
CA LEU A 223 1.73 -3.44 18.60
C LEU A 223 3.03 -3.11 17.87
N ASP A 224 3.49 -4.01 17.01
CA ASP A 224 4.72 -3.84 16.25
C ASP A 224 4.46 -3.26 14.86
N TRP A 225 3.35 -3.65 14.23
CA TRP A 225 3.00 -3.16 12.89
C TRP A 225 1.48 -2.99 12.70
N LEU A 226 1.14 -2.07 11.79
CA LEU A 226 -0.22 -1.76 11.38
C LEU A 226 -0.30 -1.77 9.87
N HIS A 227 -1.29 -2.43 9.30
CA HIS A 227 -1.58 -2.42 7.87
C HIS A 227 -3.00 -1.92 7.65
N LEU A 228 -3.16 -0.95 6.78
CA LEU A 228 -4.41 -0.28 6.47
C LEU A 228 -4.70 -0.39 4.98
N ASP A 229 -5.93 -0.74 4.66
CA ASP A 229 -6.48 -0.79 3.30
C ASP A 229 -7.99 -0.57 3.43
N THR A 230 -8.35 0.67 3.77
CA THR A 230 -9.72 1.04 4.18
C THR A 230 -10.46 1.87 3.13
N GLU A 231 -9.92 1.88 1.91
CA GLU A 231 -10.55 2.56 0.80
C GLU A 231 -10.86 4.04 1.13
N ALA A 232 -9.78 4.82 1.27
CA ALA A 232 -9.75 6.28 1.37
C ALA A 232 -9.79 6.93 2.77
N ILE A 233 -9.72 6.19 3.89
CA ILE A 233 -9.62 6.82 5.22
C ILE A 233 -8.38 6.41 6.03
N ASP A 234 -7.38 5.80 5.41
CA ASP A 234 -6.16 5.37 6.07
C ASP A 234 -5.43 6.53 6.77
N ASP A 235 -5.38 7.70 6.13
CA ASP A 235 -4.78 8.89 6.70
C ASP A 235 -5.50 9.35 7.98
N GLU A 236 -6.82 9.27 8.02
CA GLU A 236 -7.61 9.62 9.19
C GLU A 236 -7.31 8.65 10.36
N ILE A 237 -7.29 7.36 10.09
CA ILE A 237 -7.01 6.34 11.10
C ILE A 237 -5.59 6.51 11.64
N ILE A 238 -4.59 6.73 10.77
CA ILE A 238 -3.20 6.94 11.18
C ILE A 238 -3.07 8.19 12.05
N MET A 239 -3.64 9.31 11.63
CA MET A 239 -3.58 10.56 12.39
C MET A 239 -4.38 10.50 13.71
N GLY A 240 -5.34 9.57 13.82
CA GLY A 240 -6.07 9.28 15.05
C GLY A 240 -5.24 8.55 16.12
N LEU A 241 -4.07 7.99 15.78
CA LEU A 241 -3.22 7.27 16.73
C LEU A 241 -2.73 8.20 17.87
N ASN A 242 -3.06 7.86 19.10
CA ASN A 242 -2.66 8.61 20.29
C ASN A 242 -1.44 7.98 20.98
N PHE A 243 -0.25 8.43 20.62
CA PHE A 243 1.01 7.92 21.15
C PHE A 243 1.29 8.31 22.63
N SER A 244 0.38 9.01 23.30
CA SER A 244 0.42 9.10 24.76
C SER A 244 -0.23 7.89 25.46
N LEU A 245 -1.07 7.15 24.73
CA LEU A 245 -1.78 5.95 25.23
C LEU A 245 -1.15 4.65 24.73
N ILE A 246 -0.56 4.69 23.55
CA ILE A 246 0.00 3.50 22.87
C ILE A 246 1.46 3.73 22.50
N LYS A 247 2.24 2.66 22.55
CA LYS A 247 3.58 2.65 21.96
C LYS A 247 3.47 2.76 20.45
N LYS A 248 4.34 3.55 19.83
CA LYS A 248 4.37 3.68 18.37
C LYS A 248 4.64 2.33 17.70
N PRO A 249 3.79 1.89 16.77
CA PRO A 249 4.13 0.77 15.91
C PRO A 249 5.46 1.02 15.18
N LYS A 250 6.27 0.00 15.03
CA LYS A 250 7.55 0.14 14.31
C LYS A 250 7.37 0.28 12.80
N LEU A 251 6.25 -0.24 12.29
CA LEU A 251 5.89 -0.19 10.87
C LEU A 251 4.41 0.11 10.72
N ILE A 252 4.09 1.02 9.79
CA ILE A 252 2.73 1.30 9.33
C ILE A 252 2.75 1.17 7.81
N VAL A 253 1.92 0.30 7.26
CA VAL A 253 1.67 0.15 5.82
C VAL A 253 0.28 0.69 5.54
N PHE A 254 0.11 1.46 4.48
CA PHE A 254 -1.17 2.10 4.19
C PHE A 254 -1.33 2.36 2.69
N GLU A 255 -2.56 2.29 2.24
CA GLU A 255 -2.90 2.60 0.86
C GLU A 255 -2.75 4.11 0.61
N THR A 256 -2.13 4.48 -0.50
CA THR A 256 -1.91 5.89 -0.88
C THR A 256 -2.66 6.32 -2.13
N ILE A 257 -3.04 5.38 -2.98
CA ILE A 257 -3.68 5.68 -4.27
C ILE A 257 -4.94 6.54 -4.11
N ASN A 258 -5.74 6.29 -3.07
CA ASN A 258 -7.04 6.95 -2.89
C ASN A 258 -6.95 8.43 -2.49
N PHE A 259 -5.79 8.88 -2.01
CA PHE A 259 -5.50 10.29 -1.69
C PHE A 259 -4.19 10.79 -2.31
N SER A 260 -3.65 10.07 -3.29
CA SER A 260 -2.50 10.51 -4.07
C SER A 260 -2.86 11.70 -4.96
N VAL A 261 -1.87 12.51 -5.29
CA VAL A 261 -2.01 13.67 -6.20
C VAL A 261 -2.46 13.23 -7.58
N GLU A 262 -1.94 12.11 -8.06
CA GLU A 262 -2.18 11.56 -9.38
C GLU A 262 -3.67 11.20 -9.58
N ARG A 263 -4.32 10.73 -8.52
CA ARG A 263 -5.74 10.36 -8.57
C ARG A 263 -6.68 11.49 -8.21
N THR A 264 -6.30 12.33 -7.24
CA THR A 264 -7.17 13.39 -6.69
C THR A 264 -6.91 14.76 -7.31
N GLY A 265 -5.73 15.00 -7.88
CA GLY A 265 -5.25 16.32 -8.29
C GLY A 265 -4.91 17.24 -7.13
N ASP A 266 -4.94 16.74 -5.86
CA ASP A 266 -4.70 17.52 -4.66
C ASP A 266 -3.74 16.79 -3.71
N SER A 267 -2.64 17.46 -3.35
CA SER A 267 -1.63 16.94 -2.43
C SER A 267 -1.91 17.21 -0.95
N THR A 268 -2.98 17.92 -0.63
CA THR A 268 -3.23 18.42 0.74
C THR A 268 -3.32 17.30 1.77
N ARG A 269 -4.07 16.23 1.46
CA ARG A 269 -4.26 15.10 2.39
C ARG A 269 -2.96 14.33 2.61
N ILE A 270 -2.28 13.94 1.54
CA ILE A 270 -1.06 13.15 1.61
C ILE A 270 0.07 13.93 2.29
N ASN A 271 0.23 15.21 1.99
CA ASN A 271 1.23 16.07 2.63
C ASN A 271 0.96 16.20 4.14
N LYS A 272 -0.30 16.42 4.52
CA LYS A 272 -0.70 16.48 5.94
C LYS A 272 -0.36 15.19 6.68
N LEU A 273 -0.64 14.04 6.10
CA LEU A 273 -0.29 12.73 6.66
C LEU A 273 1.24 12.58 6.80
N PHE A 274 1.99 12.90 5.76
CA PHE A 274 3.45 12.77 5.78
C PHE A 274 4.11 13.71 6.79
N ASP A 275 3.64 14.95 6.90
CA ASP A 275 4.14 15.89 7.90
C ASP A 275 3.81 15.40 9.31
N TRP A 276 2.61 14.87 9.51
CA TRP A 276 2.24 14.27 10.80
C TRP A 276 3.14 13.08 11.14
N LEU A 277 3.36 12.14 10.23
CA LEU A 277 4.23 10.98 10.43
C LEU A 277 5.68 11.40 10.71
N LYS A 278 6.22 12.38 9.96
CA LYS A 278 7.57 12.94 10.19
C LYS A 278 7.66 13.59 11.57
N SER A 279 6.62 14.32 12.01
CA SER A 279 6.55 14.92 13.36
C SER A 279 6.59 13.88 14.49
N LYS A 280 6.22 12.61 14.17
CA LYS A 280 6.29 11.46 15.07
C LYS A 280 7.58 10.64 14.91
N ASN A 281 8.56 11.16 14.16
CA ASN A 281 9.85 10.53 13.87
C ASN A 281 9.78 9.26 12.99
N TYR A 282 8.74 9.11 12.19
CA TYR A 282 8.71 8.09 11.17
C TYR A 282 9.51 8.51 9.93
N LYS A 283 10.25 7.58 9.36
CA LYS A 283 10.72 7.65 7.97
C LYS A 283 9.62 7.11 7.07
N ILE A 284 9.45 7.74 5.91
CA ILE A 284 8.40 7.37 4.97
C ILE A 284 9.07 6.90 3.67
N LYS A 285 8.57 5.81 3.13
CA LYS A 285 8.80 5.43 1.75
C LYS A 285 7.46 5.48 1.02
N TYR A 286 7.38 6.41 0.08
CA TYR A 286 6.21 6.57 -0.76
C TYR A 286 6.25 5.55 -1.90
N ASP A 287 5.11 4.94 -2.17
CA ASP A 287 4.80 4.20 -3.39
C ASP A 287 3.38 4.59 -3.80
N TYR A 288 3.11 4.60 -5.09
CA TYR A 288 1.82 5.05 -5.63
C TYR A 288 0.63 4.27 -5.06
N TRP A 289 0.75 2.95 -4.93
CA TRP A 289 -0.32 2.10 -4.40
C TRP A 289 -0.32 2.06 -2.88
N ASN A 290 0.78 1.60 -2.30
CA ASN A 290 0.92 1.39 -0.86
C ASN A 290 2.22 2.02 -0.38
N SER A 291 2.13 2.91 0.59
CA SER A 291 3.28 3.50 1.25
C SER A 291 3.52 2.88 2.62
N PHE A 292 4.69 3.11 3.15
CA PHE A 292 4.97 2.72 4.53
C PHE A 292 5.77 3.75 5.30
N ALA A 293 5.44 3.83 6.60
CA ALA A 293 6.15 4.62 7.58
C ALA A 293 6.80 3.69 8.60
N TYR A 294 8.08 3.92 8.93
CA TYR A 294 8.83 3.04 9.81
C TYR A 294 9.74 3.80 10.76
N LEU A 295 9.97 3.23 11.96
CA LEU A 295 10.94 3.70 12.93
C LEU A 295 12.28 3.01 12.66
N SER A 296 13.37 3.79 12.70
CA SER A 296 14.74 3.29 12.50
C SER A 296 15.33 2.68 13.78
#